data_e8c69ce7f7ebe9700105259fa335d290
#
_entry.id   e8c69ce7f7ebe9700105259fa335d290
#
_cell.length_a   1.000
_cell.length_b   1.000
_cell.length_c   1.000
_cell.angle_alpha   90.00
_cell.angle_beta   90.00
_cell.angle_gamma   90.00
#
_symmetry.space_group_name_H-M   'P 1'
#
loop_
_entity.id
_entity.type
_entity.pdbx_description
1 polymer ?
#
loop_
_entity_poly.entity_id
_entity_poly.type
_entity_poly.pdbx_seq_one_letter_code
_entity_poly.pdbx_strand_id
1 'polypeptide(L)'
;MNRKMTYLVSGLVAALSVVSCGKSTSAKDADEMLLQIGDSVLTKSDVLAQMPQGLSPTDSLNLFDAIVKEWTERLMLEEVARENLPNIDKINRIVEDYRHNLIILEYRKLMSYSNESQIPTDTLKAYYEAHKKDFTLTQPLVKGLFVKLPESASDVADVKRWVFSASAKDVEELEKYSMSEIMQYDYFMDRWVDWSTIVEQIPYRFGDADKFVSSTKNFEARHEGSIYLWHIEEYMPSGEVMPYEYAVNQISEILVERDRRVYDAELIKSICRQAIKQKKMMGGSYDESKLMD
;
A
#
# COMPACT_ATOMS: atom_id res chain seq x y z
N MET A 1 68.68 -8.48 53.48
CA MET A 1 69.37 -9.77 53.25
C MET A 1 69.21 -10.12 51.78
N ASN A 2 70.20 -9.79 50.98
CA ASN A 2 70.96 -10.63 50.06
C ASN A 2 70.10 -11.29 48.98
N ARG A 3 70.31 -11.29 47.69
CA ARG A 3 71.52 -11.16 46.86
C ARG A 3 71.05 -11.08 45.36
N LYS A 4 71.57 -10.11 44.64
CA LYS A 4 72.49 -10.25 43.46
C LYS A 4 71.99 -11.05 42.26
N MET A 5 71.80 -10.33 41.17
CA MET A 5 72.78 -10.23 40.04
C MET A 5 72.75 -11.45 39.17
N THR A 6 72.54 -11.32 37.88
CA THR A 6 73.59 -11.09 36.86
C THR A 6 73.02 -10.98 35.44
N TYR A 7 73.63 -10.16 34.64
CA TYR A 7 73.53 -9.85 33.23
C TYR A 7 73.53 -11.07 32.25
N LEU A 8 72.90 -10.96 31.10
CA LEU A 8 73.64 -11.15 29.87
C LEU A 8 72.86 -10.58 28.64
N VAL A 9 73.59 -9.84 27.90
CA VAL A 9 73.41 -9.17 26.66
C VAL A 9 73.45 -10.16 25.45
N SER A 10 72.67 -9.95 24.45
CA SER A 10 72.84 -10.21 23.01
C SER A 10 71.49 -10.50 22.39
N GLY A 11 71.12 -9.81 21.41
CA GLY A 11 71.40 -9.69 20.09
C GLY A 11 70.24 -9.11 19.27
N LEU A 12 70.52 -8.09 18.65
CA LEU A 12 69.83 -7.38 17.61
C LEU A 12 69.26 -8.29 16.49
N VAL A 13 67.96 -8.24 16.22
CA VAL A 13 67.46 -8.31 14.84
C VAL A 13 66.16 -7.49 14.77
N ALA A 14 66.22 -6.37 14.07
CA ALA A 14 65.10 -5.57 13.64
C ALA A 14 64.40 -6.29 12.49
N ALA A 15 63.20 -6.80 12.73
CA ALA A 15 62.25 -7.17 11.66
C ALA A 15 61.09 -6.17 11.71
N LEU A 16 61.19 -5.18 10.82
CA LEU A 16 60.05 -4.34 10.44
C LEU A 16 58.99 -5.24 9.79
N SER A 17 58.05 -5.73 10.54
CA SER A 17 56.79 -6.26 10.02
C SER A 17 55.85 -5.11 9.81
N VAL A 18 55.79 -4.66 8.56
CA VAL A 18 54.71 -3.78 8.03
C VAL A 18 53.42 -4.59 8.19
N VAL A 19 52.65 -4.32 9.25
CA VAL A 19 51.26 -4.79 9.33
C VAL A 19 50.46 -3.93 8.37
N SER A 20 50.44 -4.36 7.12
CA SER A 20 49.40 -3.94 6.16
C SER A 20 48.08 -4.40 6.76
N CYS A 21 47.28 -3.45 7.28
CA CYS A 21 45.85 -3.67 7.51
C CYS A 21 45.18 -3.90 6.16
N GLY A 22 45.31 -5.11 5.62
CA GLY A 22 44.43 -5.60 4.61
C GLY A 22 43.04 -5.77 5.25
N LYS A 23 42.10 -4.88 4.91
CA LYS A 23 40.69 -5.21 4.99
C LYS A 23 40.53 -6.57 4.33
N SER A 24 40.21 -7.60 5.09
CA SER A 24 39.71 -8.87 4.55
C SER A 24 38.35 -8.60 3.92
N THR A 25 38.34 -8.16 2.67
CA THR A 25 37.22 -8.36 1.79
C THR A 25 37.11 -9.88 1.63
N SER A 26 36.10 -10.46 2.27
CA SER A 26 35.55 -11.77 1.93
C SER A 26 35.50 -11.81 0.41
N ALA A 27 36.17 -12.80 -0.20
CA ALA A 27 36.08 -13.11 -1.62
C ALA A 27 34.66 -13.63 -1.90
N LYS A 28 33.71 -12.71 -2.03
CA LYS A 28 32.58 -12.86 -2.95
C LYS A 28 33.23 -12.71 -4.31
N ASP A 29 32.99 -13.65 -5.21
CA ASP A 29 33.40 -13.59 -6.61
C ASP A 29 33.29 -12.16 -7.09
N ALA A 30 34.41 -11.59 -7.51
CA ALA A 30 34.44 -10.21 -8.00
C ALA A 30 33.52 -10.22 -9.23
N ASP A 31 32.39 -9.55 -9.12
CA ASP A 31 31.40 -9.51 -10.19
C ASP A 31 32.05 -8.96 -11.45
N GLU A 32 31.90 -9.66 -12.57
CA GLU A 32 32.56 -9.33 -13.83
C GLU A 32 32.10 -7.96 -14.31
N MET A 33 33.02 -7.00 -14.33
CA MET A 33 32.78 -5.67 -14.88
C MET A 33 32.67 -5.77 -16.41
N LEU A 34 31.52 -5.35 -16.95
CA LEU A 34 31.28 -5.34 -18.40
C LEU A 34 31.71 -4.03 -19.03
N LEU A 35 31.29 -2.90 -18.43
CA LEU A 35 31.60 -1.56 -18.93
C LEU A 35 31.75 -0.56 -17.77
N GLN A 36 32.50 0.50 -18.00
CA GLN A 36 32.58 1.67 -17.13
C GLN A 36 32.44 2.95 -17.95
N ILE A 37 31.57 3.88 -17.52
CA ILE A 37 31.40 5.20 -18.10
C ILE A 37 31.41 6.21 -16.95
N GLY A 38 32.40 7.08 -16.90
CA GLY A 38 32.64 7.96 -15.76
C GLY A 38 32.80 7.16 -14.46
N ASP A 39 31.99 7.48 -13.44
CA ASP A 39 31.97 6.77 -12.15
C ASP A 39 31.00 5.58 -12.13
N SER A 40 30.22 5.40 -13.19
CA SER A 40 29.22 4.34 -13.30
C SER A 40 29.82 3.06 -13.87
N VAL A 41 29.60 1.94 -13.18
CA VAL A 41 30.07 0.61 -13.58
C VAL A 41 28.86 -0.28 -13.83
N LEU A 42 28.85 -0.99 -14.96
CA LEU A 42 27.89 -2.05 -15.27
C LEU A 42 28.58 -3.40 -15.04
N THR A 43 27.98 -4.21 -14.20
CA THR A 43 28.47 -5.56 -13.94
C THR A 43 27.57 -6.61 -14.61
N LYS A 44 28.09 -7.82 -14.73
CA LYS A 44 27.34 -8.95 -15.30
C LYS A 44 26.11 -9.29 -14.44
N SER A 45 26.24 -9.21 -13.13
CA SER A 45 25.10 -9.44 -12.22
C SER A 45 24.02 -8.40 -12.38
N ASP A 46 24.35 -7.14 -12.64
CA ASP A 46 23.36 -6.08 -12.89
C ASP A 46 22.52 -6.35 -14.15
N VAL A 47 23.15 -6.89 -15.19
CA VAL A 47 22.44 -7.28 -16.42
C VAL A 47 21.57 -8.52 -16.16
N LEU A 48 22.16 -9.57 -15.54
CA LEU A 48 21.42 -10.80 -15.25
C LEU A 48 20.23 -10.59 -14.33
N ALA A 49 20.31 -9.66 -13.37
CA ALA A 49 19.21 -9.33 -12.48
C ALA A 49 17.99 -8.72 -13.20
N GLN A 50 18.18 -8.16 -14.39
CA GLN A 50 17.11 -7.58 -15.22
C GLN A 50 16.51 -8.59 -16.19
N MET A 51 17.10 -9.79 -16.32
CA MET A 51 16.67 -10.80 -17.28
C MET A 51 15.61 -11.72 -16.67
N PRO A 52 14.47 -11.97 -17.37
CA PRO A 52 13.50 -12.95 -16.93
C PRO A 52 14.07 -14.37 -17.07
N GLN A 53 13.56 -15.27 -16.24
CA GLN A 53 13.93 -16.69 -16.31
C GLN A 53 13.23 -17.41 -17.48
N GLY A 54 13.85 -18.47 -18.01
CA GLY A 54 13.23 -19.34 -19.00
C GLY A 54 13.38 -18.90 -20.47
N LEU A 55 14.25 -17.95 -20.75
CA LEU A 55 14.57 -17.54 -22.12
C LEU A 55 15.35 -18.65 -22.88
N SER A 56 15.17 -18.71 -24.21
CA SER A 56 16.04 -19.49 -25.05
C SER A 56 17.49 -18.95 -25.03
N PRO A 57 18.52 -19.75 -25.32
CA PRO A 57 19.90 -19.27 -25.34
C PRO A 57 20.10 -18.06 -26.28
N THR A 58 19.42 -18.05 -27.43
CA THR A 58 19.51 -16.96 -28.42
C THR A 58 18.81 -15.69 -27.89
N ASP A 59 17.62 -15.82 -27.32
CA ASP A 59 16.87 -14.67 -26.77
C ASP A 59 17.60 -14.09 -25.56
N SER A 60 18.23 -14.95 -24.74
CA SER A 60 19.04 -14.54 -23.60
C SER A 60 20.25 -13.67 -24.04
N LEU A 61 20.96 -14.07 -25.08
CA LEU A 61 22.07 -13.28 -25.62
C LEU A 61 21.60 -11.96 -26.19
N ASN A 62 20.53 -11.99 -26.99
CA ASN A 62 19.98 -10.78 -27.60
C ASN A 62 19.50 -9.76 -26.53
N LEU A 63 18.86 -10.25 -25.48
CA LEU A 63 18.39 -9.40 -24.39
C LEU A 63 19.57 -8.86 -23.57
N PHE A 64 20.59 -9.69 -23.31
CA PHE A 64 21.81 -9.24 -22.63
C PHE A 64 22.48 -8.10 -23.38
N ASP A 65 22.70 -8.23 -24.68
CA ASP A 65 23.28 -7.21 -25.52
C ASP A 65 22.41 -5.95 -25.58
N ALA A 66 21.08 -6.10 -25.63
CA ALA A 66 20.15 -4.98 -25.63
C ALA A 66 20.22 -4.18 -24.32
N ILE A 67 20.28 -4.84 -23.15
CA ILE A 67 20.42 -4.19 -21.84
C ILE A 67 21.73 -3.41 -21.76
N VAL A 68 22.85 -4.04 -22.17
CA VAL A 68 24.17 -3.39 -22.18
C VAL A 68 24.16 -2.15 -23.09
N LYS A 69 23.57 -2.28 -24.27
CA LYS A 69 23.43 -1.18 -25.23
C LYS A 69 22.60 -0.04 -24.66
N GLU A 70 21.42 -0.35 -24.13
CA GLU A 70 20.52 0.67 -23.52
C GLU A 70 21.20 1.39 -22.37
N TRP A 71 21.87 0.68 -21.47
CA TRP A 71 22.63 1.27 -20.38
C TRP A 71 23.71 2.23 -20.89
N THR A 72 24.46 1.82 -21.91
CA THR A 72 25.52 2.63 -22.53
C THR A 72 24.96 3.88 -23.16
N GLU A 73 23.93 3.76 -24.01
CA GLU A 73 23.31 4.88 -24.70
C GLU A 73 22.74 5.91 -23.71
N ARG A 74 22.09 5.43 -22.64
CA ARG A 74 21.54 6.28 -21.58
C ARG A 74 22.62 7.07 -20.87
N LEU A 75 23.71 6.44 -20.43
CA LEU A 75 24.77 7.13 -19.70
C LEU A 75 25.58 8.06 -20.58
N MET A 76 25.88 7.69 -21.82
CA MET A 76 26.54 8.58 -22.74
C MET A 76 25.69 9.82 -23.05
N LEU A 77 24.38 9.65 -23.22
CA LEU A 77 23.47 10.78 -23.39
C LEU A 77 23.41 11.66 -22.14
N GLU A 78 23.39 11.05 -20.96
CA GLU A 78 23.38 11.77 -19.69
C GLU A 78 24.65 12.58 -19.51
N GLU A 79 25.82 12.03 -19.81
CA GLU A 79 27.11 12.75 -19.72
C GLU A 79 27.12 13.99 -20.62
N VAL A 80 26.75 13.81 -21.88
CA VAL A 80 26.65 14.93 -22.84
C VAL A 80 25.60 15.95 -22.38
N ALA A 81 24.47 15.49 -21.84
CA ALA A 81 23.43 16.38 -21.35
C ALA A 81 23.88 17.18 -20.12
N ARG A 82 24.63 16.58 -19.20
CA ARG A 82 25.17 17.26 -18.01
C ARG A 82 26.08 18.44 -18.41
N GLU A 83 26.91 18.26 -19.43
CA GLU A 83 27.80 19.31 -19.92
C GLU A 83 27.06 20.46 -20.63
N ASN A 84 25.93 20.16 -21.27
CA ASN A 84 25.23 21.10 -22.15
C ASN A 84 23.96 21.71 -21.54
N LEU A 85 23.45 21.19 -20.43
CA LEU A 85 22.24 21.71 -19.79
C LEU A 85 22.55 22.92 -18.89
N PRO A 86 21.95 24.11 -19.16
CA PRO A 86 22.23 25.32 -18.38
C PRO A 86 21.64 25.26 -16.94
N ASN A 87 20.79 24.31 -16.64
CA ASN A 87 20.01 24.24 -15.39
C ASN A 87 20.25 22.97 -14.57
N ILE A 88 21.41 22.33 -14.69
CA ILE A 88 21.74 21.09 -13.98
C ILE A 88 21.59 21.26 -12.45
N ASP A 89 21.96 22.42 -11.90
CA ASP A 89 21.80 22.71 -10.47
C ASP A 89 20.36 22.74 -10.02
N LYS A 90 19.42 23.11 -10.90
CA LYS A 90 17.98 23.03 -10.61
C LYS A 90 17.51 21.58 -10.52
N ILE A 91 18.02 20.74 -11.42
CA ILE A 91 17.71 19.29 -11.41
C ILE A 91 18.24 18.67 -10.12
N ASN A 92 19.49 18.95 -9.76
CA ASN A 92 20.12 18.44 -8.54
C ASN A 92 19.32 18.84 -7.28
N ARG A 93 18.87 20.09 -7.19
CA ARG A 93 18.02 20.54 -6.07
C ARG A 93 16.70 19.77 -6.01
N ILE A 94 16.01 19.57 -7.13
CA ILE A 94 14.77 18.80 -7.18
C ILE A 94 14.98 17.36 -6.70
N VAL A 95 16.07 16.73 -7.13
CA VAL A 95 16.41 15.36 -6.73
C VAL A 95 16.71 15.28 -5.23
N GLU A 96 17.47 16.26 -4.69
CA GLU A 96 17.75 16.30 -3.24
C GLU A 96 16.48 16.56 -2.42
N ASP A 97 15.62 17.48 -2.83
CA ASP A 97 14.34 17.74 -2.17
C ASP A 97 13.46 16.47 -2.18
N TYR A 98 13.42 15.75 -3.30
CA TYR A 98 12.70 14.49 -3.42
C TYR A 98 13.27 13.41 -2.49
N ARG A 99 14.61 13.28 -2.45
CA ARG A 99 15.29 12.35 -1.53
C ARG A 99 14.95 12.64 -0.07
N HIS A 100 15.02 13.91 0.36
CA HIS A 100 14.65 14.31 1.72
C HIS A 100 13.20 13.95 2.05
N ASN A 101 12.29 14.24 1.13
CA ASN A 101 10.87 13.91 1.31
C ASN A 101 10.63 12.40 1.41
N LEU A 102 11.31 11.57 0.61
CA LEU A 102 11.21 10.12 0.70
C LEU A 102 11.75 9.58 2.03
N ILE A 103 12.89 10.07 2.49
CA ILE A 103 13.45 9.66 3.78
C ILE A 103 12.47 9.98 4.91
N ILE A 104 11.89 11.19 4.92
CA ILE A 104 10.91 11.60 5.91
C ILE A 104 9.66 10.73 5.83
N LEU A 105 9.17 10.45 4.62
CA LEU A 105 8.00 9.60 4.39
C LEU A 105 8.19 8.19 4.93
N GLU A 106 9.32 7.56 4.59
CA GLU A 106 9.63 6.20 5.05
C GLU A 106 9.83 6.13 6.57
N TYR A 107 10.47 7.14 7.16
CA TYR A 107 10.60 7.23 8.61
C TYR A 107 9.23 7.37 9.30
N ARG A 108 8.34 8.23 8.76
CA ARG A 108 6.97 8.38 9.29
C ARG A 108 6.17 7.07 9.19
N LYS A 109 6.27 6.36 8.06
CA LYS A 109 5.64 5.04 7.93
C LYS A 109 6.14 4.07 9.01
N LEU A 110 7.46 3.98 9.20
CA LEU A 110 8.07 3.11 10.21
C LEU A 110 7.55 3.43 11.62
N MET A 111 7.42 4.71 11.94
CA MET A 111 6.92 5.15 13.25
C MET A 111 5.40 4.94 13.40
N SER A 112 4.63 5.05 12.34
CA SER A 112 3.17 4.80 12.35
C SER A 112 2.84 3.34 12.61
N TYR A 113 3.55 2.39 11.99
CA TYR A 113 3.35 0.95 12.22
C TYR A 113 3.58 0.52 13.68
N SER A 114 4.39 1.25 14.43
CA SER A 114 4.64 0.95 15.84
C SER A 114 3.52 1.43 16.78
N ASN A 115 2.53 2.16 16.27
CA ASN A 115 1.48 2.83 17.06
C ASN A 115 0.05 2.56 16.57
N GLU A 116 -0.20 1.50 15.81
CA GLU A 116 -1.56 1.06 15.48
C GLU A 116 -2.29 0.58 16.75
N SER A 117 -2.79 1.52 17.53
CA SER A 117 -3.72 1.23 18.61
C SER A 117 -5.11 1.04 18.02
N GLN A 118 -5.74 -0.10 18.29
CA GLN A 118 -7.15 -0.32 17.99
C GLN A 118 -7.97 0.72 18.76
N ILE A 119 -8.77 1.50 18.03
CA ILE A 119 -9.63 2.50 18.65
C ILE A 119 -10.73 1.78 19.42
N PRO A 120 -10.92 2.08 20.72
CA PRO A 120 -11.98 1.45 21.50
C PRO A 120 -13.37 1.68 20.91
N THR A 121 -14.21 0.65 20.92
CA THR A 121 -15.57 0.72 20.37
C THR A 121 -16.39 1.84 20.97
N ASP A 122 -16.21 2.16 22.26
CA ASP A 122 -16.92 3.24 22.92
C ASP A 122 -16.51 4.62 22.37
N THR A 123 -15.24 4.78 21.95
CA THR A 123 -14.75 6.00 21.29
C THR A 123 -15.38 6.17 19.91
N LEU A 124 -15.47 5.07 19.14
CA LEU A 124 -16.13 5.06 17.82
C LEU A 124 -17.60 5.46 17.94
N LYS A 125 -18.33 4.87 18.89
CA LYS A 125 -19.74 5.19 19.16
C LYS A 125 -19.93 6.64 19.60
N ALA A 126 -19.09 7.11 20.54
CA ALA A 126 -19.16 8.50 21.02
C ALA A 126 -18.92 9.50 19.89
N TYR A 127 -17.96 9.21 19.01
CA TYR A 127 -17.69 10.05 17.83
C TYR A 127 -18.89 10.06 16.87
N TYR A 128 -19.46 8.89 16.57
CA TYR A 128 -20.65 8.81 15.72
C TYR A 128 -21.81 9.62 16.29
N GLU A 129 -22.14 9.47 17.58
CA GLU A 129 -23.24 10.20 18.22
C GLU A 129 -23.04 11.71 18.16
N ALA A 130 -21.78 12.17 18.35
CA ALA A 130 -21.47 13.60 18.30
C ALA A 130 -21.52 14.20 16.89
N HIS A 131 -21.35 13.36 15.85
CA HIS A 131 -21.17 13.79 14.45
C HIS A 131 -22.20 13.18 13.50
N LYS A 132 -23.33 12.68 14.00
CA LYS A 132 -24.36 12.00 13.18
C LYS A 132 -24.75 12.72 11.89
N LYS A 133 -24.80 14.05 11.95
CA LYS A 133 -25.20 14.88 10.80
C LYS A 133 -24.15 14.89 9.67
N ASP A 134 -22.91 14.55 10.01
CA ASP A 134 -21.82 14.50 9.03
C ASP A 134 -21.81 13.16 8.26
N PHE A 135 -22.51 12.14 8.80
CA PHE A 135 -22.67 10.82 8.21
C PHE A 135 -24.03 10.70 7.51
N THR A 136 -24.17 11.38 6.39
CA THR A 136 -25.39 11.35 5.58
C THR A 136 -25.15 10.53 4.31
N LEU A 137 -26.10 9.67 3.99
CA LEU A 137 -26.04 8.84 2.78
C LEU A 137 -26.10 9.69 1.51
N THR A 138 -25.15 9.50 0.61
CA THR A 138 -25.16 10.12 -0.72
C THR A 138 -25.91 9.29 -1.76
N GLN A 139 -26.14 8.02 -1.44
CA GLN A 139 -26.90 7.05 -2.24
C GLN A 139 -27.58 6.05 -1.32
N PRO A 140 -28.62 5.35 -1.77
CA PRO A 140 -29.33 4.42 -0.93
C PRO A 140 -28.47 3.21 -0.53
N LEU A 141 -28.70 2.71 0.68
CA LEU A 141 -28.22 1.42 1.15
C LEU A 141 -29.31 0.36 1.02
N VAL A 142 -28.89 -0.86 0.82
CA VAL A 142 -29.77 -2.01 0.74
C VAL A 142 -29.27 -3.19 1.57
N LYS A 143 -30.23 -4.00 2.08
CA LYS A 143 -29.98 -5.35 2.55
C LYS A 143 -30.74 -6.30 1.65
N GLY A 144 -30.16 -7.46 1.36
CA GLY A 144 -30.78 -8.42 0.48
C GLY A 144 -29.87 -9.55 0.06
N LEU A 145 -30.16 -10.09 -1.09
CA LEU A 145 -29.31 -11.07 -1.74
C LEU A 145 -29.32 -10.91 -3.26
N PHE A 146 -28.22 -11.28 -3.88
CA PHE A 146 -28.01 -11.23 -5.32
C PHE A 146 -27.48 -12.58 -5.81
N VAL A 147 -28.01 -13.01 -6.96
CA VAL A 147 -27.63 -14.26 -7.61
C VAL A 147 -27.45 -14.03 -9.10
N LYS A 148 -26.34 -14.51 -9.64
CA LYS A 148 -26.09 -14.63 -11.07
C LYS A 148 -25.94 -16.10 -11.43
N LEU A 149 -26.71 -16.58 -12.40
CA LEU A 149 -26.65 -17.95 -12.87
C LEU A 149 -26.77 -18.01 -14.41
N PRO A 150 -26.26 -19.08 -15.06
CA PRO A 150 -26.45 -19.25 -16.50
C PRO A 150 -27.92 -19.57 -16.83
N GLU A 151 -28.41 -19.11 -17.96
CA GLU A 151 -29.77 -19.46 -18.46
C GLU A 151 -29.94 -20.97 -18.71
N SER A 152 -28.84 -21.70 -18.88
CA SER A 152 -28.81 -23.15 -19.06
C SER A 152 -28.85 -23.96 -17.77
N ALA A 153 -28.86 -23.30 -16.59
CA ALA A 153 -28.94 -24.00 -15.30
C ALA A 153 -30.23 -24.85 -15.20
N SER A 154 -30.15 -26.00 -14.56
CA SER A 154 -31.26 -26.96 -14.51
C SER A 154 -32.48 -26.46 -13.72
N ASP A 155 -32.25 -25.70 -12.66
CA ASP A 155 -33.24 -25.36 -11.64
C ASP A 155 -33.54 -23.86 -11.54
N VAL A 156 -33.46 -23.13 -12.66
CA VAL A 156 -33.67 -21.67 -12.71
C VAL A 156 -34.97 -21.23 -11.99
N ALA A 157 -36.07 -21.99 -12.16
CA ALA A 157 -37.35 -21.67 -11.55
C ALA A 157 -37.30 -21.77 -10.03
N ASP A 158 -36.64 -22.79 -9.50
CA ASP A 158 -36.48 -22.98 -8.04
C ASP A 158 -35.53 -21.94 -7.46
N VAL A 159 -34.39 -21.66 -8.11
CA VAL A 159 -33.46 -20.60 -7.71
C VAL A 159 -34.16 -19.24 -7.65
N LYS A 160 -34.95 -18.90 -8.66
CA LYS A 160 -35.74 -17.67 -8.69
C LYS A 160 -36.73 -17.62 -7.51
N ARG A 161 -37.41 -18.71 -7.23
CA ARG A 161 -38.34 -18.80 -6.10
C ARG A 161 -37.62 -18.60 -4.77
N TRP A 162 -36.47 -19.24 -4.56
CA TRP A 162 -35.68 -19.12 -3.35
C TRP A 162 -35.17 -17.70 -3.15
N VAL A 163 -34.62 -17.08 -4.21
CA VAL A 163 -34.14 -15.69 -4.16
C VAL A 163 -35.28 -14.73 -3.81
N PHE A 164 -36.45 -14.89 -4.45
CA PHE A 164 -37.56 -13.95 -4.27
C PHE A 164 -38.34 -14.16 -2.96
N SER A 165 -38.30 -15.34 -2.41
CA SER A 165 -38.83 -15.64 -1.08
C SER A 165 -37.91 -15.15 0.03
N ALA A 166 -36.59 -15.37 -0.14
CA ALA A 166 -35.56 -15.07 0.81
C ALA A 166 -35.81 -15.56 2.24
N SER A 167 -36.70 -16.58 2.39
CA SER A 167 -36.94 -17.20 3.68
C SER A 167 -35.70 -17.97 4.17
N ALA A 168 -35.51 -18.13 5.47
CA ALA A 168 -34.34 -18.84 6.01
C ALA A 168 -34.17 -20.25 5.39
N LYS A 169 -35.26 -20.96 5.11
CA LYS A 169 -35.26 -22.26 4.45
C LYS A 169 -34.79 -22.14 2.99
N ASP A 170 -35.30 -21.17 2.27
CA ASP A 170 -34.98 -21.00 0.85
C ASP A 170 -33.52 -20.49 0.68
N VAL A 171 -33.04 -19.68 1.60
CA VAL A 171 -31.60 -19.26 1.65
C VAL A 171 -30.70 -20.49 1.88
N GLU A 172 -31.09 -21.42 2.80
CA GLU A 172 -30.33 -22.66 3.00
C GLU A 172 -30.29 -23.54 1.73
N GLU A 173 -31.41 -23.68 1.02
CA GLU A 173 -31.43 -24.40 -0.27
C GLU A 173 -30.59 -23.69 -1.34
N LEU A 174 -30.63 -22.36 -1.38
CA LEU A 174 -29.84 -21.55 -2.28
C LEU A 174 -28.33 -21.68 -2.01
N GLU A 175 -27.92 -21.71 -0.75
CA GLU A 175 -26.53 -21.92 -0.34
C GLU A 175 -26.02 -23.31 -0.78
N LYS A 176 -26.84 -24.36 -0.59
CA LYS A 176 -26.50 -25.70 -1.05
C LYS A 176 -26.32 -25.75 -2.58
N TYR A 177 -27.23 -25.11 -3.31
CA TYR A 177 -27.21 -25.06 -4.76
C TYR A 177 -26.08 -24.18 -5.31
N SER A 178 -25.66 -23.14 -4.57
CA SER A 178 -24.62 -22.20 -4.99
C SER A 178 -23.26 -22.85 -5.28
N MET A 179 -23.03 -24.01 -4.68
CA MET A 179 -21.78 -24.78 -4.87
C MET A 179 -21.69 -25.48 -6.23
N SER A 180 -22.76 -25.53 -7.02
CA SER A 180 -22.81 -26.32 -8.26
C SER A 180 -22.98 -25.51 -9.54
N GLU A 181 -23.97 -24.64 -9.64
CA GLU A 181 -24.35 -23.98 -10.91
C GLU A 181 -24.47 -22.46 -10.83
N ILE A 182 -24.35 -21.85 -9.65
CA ILE A 182 -24.38 -20.39 -9.48
C ILE A 182 -23.04 -19.79 -9.84
N MET A 183 -23.03 -18.77 -10.71
CA MET A 183 -21.84 -18.03 -11.11
C MET A 183 -21.42 -17.02 -10.05
N GLN A 184 -22.39 -16.43 -9.35
CA GLN A 184 -22.17 -15.48 -8.27
C GLN A 184 -23.33 -15.52 -7.30
N TYR A 185 -23.02 -15.52 -6.00
CA TYR A 185 -23.96 -15.47 -4.89
C TYR A 185 -23.45 -14.49 -3.84
N ASP A 186 -24.20 -13.42 -3.62
CA ASP A 186 -23.90 -12.41 -2.60
C ASP A 186 -25.05 -12.33 -1.60
N TYR A 187 -24.78 -12.70 -0.36
CA TYR A 187 -25.69 -12.57 0.77
C TYR A 187 -25.30 -11.36 1.62
N PHE A 188 -26.21 -10.40 1.74
CA PHE A 188 -26.05 -9.18 2.53
C PHE A 188 -27.32 -8.79 3.29
N MET A 189 -28.11 -9.78 3.71
CA MET A 189 -29.32 -9.55 4.53
C MET A 189 -28.99 -9.08 5.94
N ASP A 190 -27.80 -9.38 6.43
CA ASP A 190 -27.28 -9.05 7.76
C ASP A 190 -26.45 -7.75 7.81
N ARG A 191 -26.15 -7.16 6.66
CA ARG A 191 -25.33 -5.94 6.55
C ARG A 191 -25.84 -5.00 5.47
N TRP A 192 -25.61 -3.72 5.69
CA TRP A 192 -25.87 -2.69 4.69
C TRP A 192 -24.80 -2.69 3.60
N VAL A 193 -25.24 -2.58 2.36
CA VAL A 193 -24.39 -2.51 1.17
C VAL A 193 -24.84 -1.32 0.33
N ASP A 194 -23.88 -0.60 -0.28
CA ASP A 194 -24.16 0.45 -1.26
C ASP A 194 -24.93 -0.10 -2.45
N TRP A 195 -25.99 0.60 -2.83
CA TRP A 195 -26.72 0.31 -4.07
C TRP A 195 -25.80 0.25 -5.30
N SER A 196 -24.82 1.16 -5.42
CA SER A 196 -23.87 1.18 -6.54
C SER A 196 -23.09 -0.13 -6.67
N THR A 197 -22.68 -0.75 -5.57
CA THR A 197 -21.94 -2.02 -5.58
C THR A 197 -22.73 -3.14 -6.23
N ILE A 198 -24.06 -3.12 -6.07
CA ILE A 198 -24.93 -4.14 -6.68
C ILE A 198 -25.19 -3.80 -8.14
N VAL A 199 -25.45 -2.53 -8.46
CA VAL A 199 -25.73 -2.07 -9.82
C VAL A 199 -24.58 -2.33 -10.78
N GLU A 200 -23.34 -2.14 -10.35
CA GLU A 200 -22.14 -2.39 -11.15
C GLU A 200 -22.02 -3.82 -11.64
N GLN A 201 -22.68 -4.76 -10.96
CA GLN A 201 -22.67 -6.18 -11.30
C GLN A 201 -23.77 -6.56 -12.28
N ILE A 202 -24.75 -5.68 -12.52
CA ILE A 202 -25.92 -5.95 -13.34
C ILE A 202 -25.85 -5.12 -14.64
N PRO A 203 -25.83 -5.69 -15.81
CA PRO A 203 -25.78 -4.98 -17.08
C PRO A 203 -27.13 -4.34 -17.44
N TYR A 204 -27.65 -3.55 -16.52
CA TYR A 204 -28.92 -2.84 -16.64
C TYR A 204 -28.76 -1.40 -16.15
N ARG A 205 -29.38 -0.46 -16.85
CA ARG A 205 -29.36 0.96 -16.43
C ARG A 205 -30.60 1.22 -15.58
N PHE A 206 -30.34 1.36 -14.29
CA PHE A 206 -31.34 1.85 -13.35
C PHE A 206 -31.43 3.38 -13.48
N GLY A 207 -32.62 3.92 -13.34
CA GLY A 207 -32.83 5.37 -13.33
C GLY A 207 -32.49 5.97 -11.98
N ASP A 208 -33.47 6.59 -11.33
CA ASP A 208 -33.37 7.09 -9.97
C ASP A 208 -33.26 5.93 -8.99
N ALA A 209 -32.14 5.86 -8.27
CA ALA A 209 -31.82 4.77 -7.35
C ALA A 209 -32.83 4.69 -6.18
N ASP A 210 -33.13 5.80 -5.52
CA ASP A 210 -34.06 5.85 -4.39
C ASP A 210 -35.48 5.39 -4.80
N LYS A 211 -35.93 5.83 -5.97
CA LYS A 211 -37.23 5.43 -6.50
C LYS A 211 -37.25 3.94 -6.83
N PHE A 212 -36.17 3.41 -7.39
CA PHE A 212 -36.10 2.01 -7.76
C PHE A 212 -36.10 1.12 -6.51
N VAL A 213 -35.20 1.34 -5.54
CA VAL A 213 -35.09 0.49 -4.35
C VAL A 213 -36.33 0.57 -3.45
N SER A 214 -37.01 1.71 -3.43
CA SER A 214 -38.25 1.87 -2.64
C SER A 214 -39.46 1.18 -3.25
N SER A 215 -39.46 0.94 -4.57
CA SER A 215 -40.62 0.37 -5.28
C SER A 215 -40.41 -1.07 -5.74
N THR A 216 -39.19 -1.60 -5.67
CA THR A 216 -38.85 -2.90 -6.25
C THR A 216 -38.25 -3.83 -5.20
N LYS A 217 -39.04 -4.79 -4.73
CA LYS A 217 -38.56 -5.81 -3.78
C LYS A 217 -37.75 -6.91 -4.49
N ASN A 218 -38.20 -7.34 -5.66
CA ASN A 218 -37.61 -8.42 -6.45
C ASN A 218 -37.32 -7.94 -7.87
N PHE A 219 -36.17 -8.31 -8.40
CA PHE A 219 -35.76 -7.92 -9.75
C PHE A 219 -35.13 -9.10 -10.49
N GLU A 220 -35.45 -9.21 -11.78
CA GLU A 220 -34.82 -10.15 -12.71
C GLU A 220 -34.37 -9.41 -13.95
N ALA A 221 -33.15 -9.65 -14.38
CA ALA A 221 -32.63 -9.26 -15.68
C ALA A 221 -31.97 -10.44 -16.38
N ARG A 222 -31.93 -10.38 -17.71
CA ARG A 222 -31.23 -11.37 -18.55
C ARG A 222 -30.28 -10.65 -19.50
N HIS A 223 -29.05 -11.14 -19.56
CA HIS A 223 -28.04 -10.58 -20.43
C HIS A 223 -26.97 -11.62 -20.75
N GLU A 224 -26.63 -11.76 -22.03
CA GLU A 224 -25.57 -12.63 -22.55
C GLU A 224 -25.59 -14.05 -21.95
N GLY A 225 -26.78 -14.70 -21.94
CA GLY A 225 -26.95 -16.07 -21.46
C GLY A 225 -26.88 -16.22 -19.93
N SER A 226 -26.92 -15.11 -19.20
CA SER A 226 -26.97 -15.09 -17.73
C SER A 226 -28.26 -14.46 -17.22
N ILE A 227 -28.75 -14.99 -16.10
CA ILE A 227 -29.89 -14.47 -15.34
C ILE A 227 -29.34 -13.79 -14.09
N TYR A 228 -29.80 -12.59 -13.83
CA TYR A 228 -29.50 -11.80 -12.66
C TYR A 228 -30.76 -11.69 -11.81
N LEU A 229 -30.72 -12.24 -10.61
CA LEU A 229 -31.83 -12.24 -9.66
C LEU A 229 -31.42 -11.45 -8.44
N TRP A 230 -32.33 -10.64 -7.96
CA TRP A 230 -32.09 -9.82 -6.80
C TRP A 230 -33.33 -9.66 -5.94
N HIS A 231 -33.10 -9.71 -4.61
CA HIS A 231 -34.09 -9.47 -3.58
C HIS A 231 -33.62 -8.36 -2.66
N ILE A 232 -34.43 -7.33 -2.46
CA ILE A 232 -34.23 -6.27 -1.47
C ILE A 232 -35.11 -6.59 -0.26
N GLU A 233 -34.50 -6.83 0.89
CA GLU A 233 -35.24 -7.03 2.13
C GLU A 233 -35.51 -5.71 2.84
N GLU A 234 -34.45 -4.91 3.00
CA GLU A 234 -34.50 -3.57 3.59
C GLU A 234 -33.78 -2.56 2.69
N TYR A 235 -34.21 -1.32 2.72
CA TYR A 235 -33.49 -0.22 2.11
C TYR A 235 -33.48 1.02 2.99
N MET A 236 -32.47 1.88 2.81
CA MET A 236 -32.36 3.17 3.43
C MET A 236 -32.09 4.22 2.33
N PRO A 237 -32.95 5.25 2.16
CA PRO A 237 -32.79 6.20 1.06
C PRO A 237 -31.59 7.14 1.25
N SER A 238 -31.15 7.74 0.17
CA SER A 238 -30.18 8.83 0.21
C SER A 238 -30.72 10.00 1.05
N GLY A 239 -29.82 10.76 1.70
CA GLY A 239 -30.18 11.84 2.61
C GLY A 239 -30.45 11.42 4.06
N GLU A 240 -30.67 10.15 4.33
CA GLU A 240 -30.77 9.64 5.70
C GLU A 240 -29.40 9.54 6.39
N VAL A 241 -29.40 9.46 7.71
CA VAL A 241 -28.18 9.26 8.51
C VAL A 241 -27.71 7.84 8.37
N MET A 242 -26.45 7.64 8.04
CA MET A 242 -25.83 6.31 7.94
C MET A 242 -26.00 5.52 9.24
N PRO A 243 -26.39 4.24 9.21
CA PRO A 243 -26.35 3.38 10.40
C PRO A 243 -24.93 3.27 10.96
N TYR A 244 -24.81 3.16 12.29
CA TYR A 244 -23.50 3.06 12.94
C TYR A 244 -22.66 1.89 12.40
N GLU A 245 -23.28 0.73 12.21
CA GLU A 245 -22.63 -0.47 11.68
C GLU A 245 -22.09 -0.30 10.27
N TYR A 246 -22.65 0.61 9.47
CA TYR A 246 -22.14 0.97 8.15
C TYR A 246 -21.05 2.07 8.24
N ALA A 247 -21.26 3.07 9.11
CA ALA A 247 -20.35 4.19 9.29
C ALA A 247 -19.06 3.84 10.05
N VAL A 248 -19.03 2.74 10.82
CA VAL A 248 -17.95 2.43 11.78
C VAL A 248 -16.57 2.36 11.16
N ASN A 249 -16.43 1.81 9.95
CA ASN A 249 -15.15 1.74 9.26
C ASN A 249 -14.64 3.14 8.86
N GLN A 250 -15.51 3.97 8.31
CA GLN A 250 -15.18 5.36 7.98
C GLN A 250 -14.81 6.17 9.22
N ILE A 251 -15.51 5.97 10.33
CA ILE A 251 -15.21 6.62 11.62
C ILE A 251 -13.83 6.16 12.11
N SER A 252 -13.55 4.87 12.03
CA SER A 252 -12.24 4.32 12.41
C SER A 252 -11.11 4.96 11.61
N GLU A 253 -11.26 5.08 10.29
CA GLU A 253 -10.27 5.72 9.42
C GLU A 253 -10.06 7.21 9.79
N ILE A 254 -11.15 7.94 10.05
CA ILE A 254 -11.08 9.35 10.46
C ILE A 254 -10.32 9.50 11.78
N LEU A 255 -10.59 8.64 12.76
CA LEU A 255 -9.96 8.71 14.07
C LEU A 255 -8.50 8.26 14.03
N VAL A 256 -8.18 7.20 13.30
CA VAL A 256 -6.79 6.77 13.05
C VAL A 256 -5.99 7.90 12.40
N GLU A 257 -6.54 8.53 11.37
CA GLU A 257 -5.85 9.64 10.70
C GLU A 257 -5.70 10.88 11.59
N ARG A 258 -6.69 11.16 12.43
CA ARG A 258 -6.58 12.24 13.44
C ARG A 258 -5.47 11.94 14.45
N ASP A 259 -5.46 10.74 15.01
CA ASP A 259 -4.49 10.34 16.03
C ASP A 259 -3.08 10.29 15.43
N ARG A 260 -2.94 9.86 14.17
CA ARG A 260 -1.68 9.91 13.42
C ARG A 260 -1.16 11.35 13.28
N ARG A 261 -2.02 12.30 12.93
CA ARG A 261 -1.61 13.72 12.83
C ARG A 261 -1.17 14.31 14.16
N VAL A 262 -1.86 13.98 15.24
CA VAL A 262 -1.46 14.39 16.59
C VAL A 262 -0.11 13.79 16.96
N TYR A 263 0.08 12.50 16.70
CA TYR A 263 1.34 11.81 16.96
C TYR A 263 2.49 12.42 16.16
N ASP A 264 2.30 12.65 14.86
CA ASP A 264 3.31 13.27 13.99
C ASP A 264 3.73 14.65 14.50
N ALA A 265 2.76 15.47 14.91
CA ALA A 265 3.03 16.80 15.47
C ALA A 265 3.87 16.72 16.77
N GLU A 266 3.51 15.82 17.69
CA GLU A 266 4.23 15.63 18.94
C GLU A 266 5.63 15.01 18.70
N LEU A 267 5.76 14.10 17.74
CA LEU A 267 7.05 13.54 17.33
C LEU A 267 8.00 14.64 16.85
N ILE A 268 7.53 15.50 15.93
CA ILE A 268 8.33 16.62 15.41
C ILE A 268 8.72 17.57 16.54
N LYS A 269 7.79 17.95 17.43
CA LYS A 269 8.08 18.78 18.61
C LYS A 269 9.13 18.13 19.51
N SER A 270 9.05 16.82 19.73
CA SER A 270 10.00 16.08 20.55
C SER A 270 11.42 16.07 19.93
N ILE A 271 11.50 15.87 18.62
CA ILE A 271 12.76 15.90 17.85
C ILE A 271 13.39 17.31 17.94
N CYS A 272 12.60 18.36 17.73
CA CYS A 272 13.08 19.74 17.84
C CYS A 272 13.60 20.05 19.25
N ARG A 273 12.86 19.70 20.30
CA ARG A 273 13.30 19.86 21.71
C ARG A 273 14.63 19.14 21.94
N GLN A 274 14.78 17.93 21.45
CA GLN A 274 16.00 17.16 21.61
C GLN A 274 17.18 17.77 20.83
N ALA A 275 16.94 18.25 19.59
CA ALA A 275 17.96 18.91 18.77
C ALA A 275 18.49 20.19 19.41
N ILE A 276 17.61 21.02 20.01
CA ILE A 276 18.00 22.20 20.77
C ILE A 276 18.82 21.82 22.00
N LYS A 277 18.33 20.85 22.78
CA LYS A 277 19.03 20.37 23.99
C LYS A 277 20.42 19.80 23.69
N GLN A 278 20.58 19.13 22.55
CA GLN A 278 21.85 18.58 22.09
C GLN A 278 22.73 19.57 21.33
N LYS A 279 22.33 20.83 21.22
CA LYS A 279 23.01 21.87 20.41
C LYS A 279 23.24 21.48 18.95
N LYS A 280 22.37 20.62 18.41
CA LYS A 280 22.35 20.27 16.97
C LYS A 280 21.60 21.32 16.15
N MET A 281 20.75 22.09 16.79
CA MET A 281 20.06 23.26 16.23
C MET A 281 20.66 24.50 16.90
N MET A 282 21.19 25.40 16.12
CA MET A 282 21.69 26.70 16.60
C MET A 282 20.89 27.79 15.91
N GLY A 283 20.19 28.61 16.70
CA GLY A 283 19.47 29.76 16.20
C GLY A 283 20.39 30.83 15.64
N GLY A 284 19.92 31.47 14.58
CA GLY A 284 20.47 32.69 14.07
C GLY A 284 19.60 33.87 14.48
N SER A 285 19.02 34.56 13.50
CA SER A 285 18.05 35.63 13.74
C SER A 285 16.61 35.14 14.00
N TYR A 286 16.34 33.85 13.91
CA TYR A 286 15.04 33.22 14.14
C TYR A 286 14.89 32.76 15.59
N ASP A 287 13.74 33.06 16.19
CA ASP A 287 13.39 32.64 17.54
C ASP A 287 12.95 31.16 17.55
N GLU A 288 13.83 30.29 18.04
CA GLU A 288 13.63 28.84 18.08
C GLU A 288 12.45 28.42 18.96
N SER A 289 12.03 29.24 19.92
CA SER A 289 10.89 28.92 20.80
C SER A 289 9.59 28.77 20.03
N LYS A 290 9.44 29.47 18.88
CA LYS A 290 8.29 29.38 17.99
C LYS A 290 8.14 28.01 17.29
N LEU A 291 9.16 27.17 17.32
CA LEU A 291 9.09 25.81 16.78
C LEU A 291 8.43 24.83 17.76
N MET A 292 8.10 25.29 18.98
CA MET A 292 7.55 24.47 20.06
C MET A 292 6.04 24.67 20.26
N ASP A 293 5.51 25.71 19.68
CA ASP A 293 4.06 26.03 19.68
C ASP A 293 3.35 25.23 18.61
#